data_bd10173b97e19c17c3ad3fa8312d7689
#
_entry.id   bd10173b97e19c17c3ad3fa8312d7689
#
_cell.length_a   1.000
_cell.length_b   1.000
_cell.length_c   1.000
_cell.angle_alpha   90.00
_cell.angle_beta   90.00
_cell.angle_gamma   90.00
#
_symmetry.space_group_name_H-M   'P 1'
#
loop_
_entity.id
_entity.type
_entity.pdbx_description
1 polymer ?
#
loop_
_entity_poly.entity_id
_entity_poly.type
_entity_poly.pdbx_seq_one_letter_code
_entity_poly.pdbx_strand_id
1 'polypeptide(L)'
;MKPTGIFGGSFNPIHNGHISLARQILHKGGLDEIWFVVSPQNPLKSSDSLADDAYRLSLVEAALAEESSLVASDYEFHMPRPSYMYDTLTSMQRDYPDREFILIIGGDNWTMFHRWYRWEDILRNFRIIIYPRKGADIDIATLPSNVRMIETELYDISSTEIRNKISKGEDISTLVPEAIVKLIKV
;
A
#
# COMPACT_ATOMS: atom_id res chain seq x y z
N MET A 1 4.73 -2.39 22.07
CA MET A 1 4.75 -1.63 20.79
C MET A 1 3.46 -1.92 20.04
N LYS A 2 2.89 -0.95 19.39
CA LYS A 2 1.64 -1.07 18.62
C LYS A 2 1.93 -1.66 17.23
N PRO A 3 1.47 -2.87 16.91
CA PRO A 3 1.70 -3.46 15.58
C PRO A 3 1.00 -2.64 14.49
N THR A 4 1.80 -2.03 13.64
CA THR A 4 1.34 -1.11 12.60
C THR A 4 1.79 -1.59 11.23
N GLY A 5 0.83 -1.90 10.35
CA GLY A 5 1.11 -2.29 8.97
C GLY A 5 1.48 -1.09 8.11
N ILE A 6 2.52 -1.22 7.30
CA ILE A 6 2.89 -0.23 6.28
C ILE A 6 2.46 -0.75 4.92
N PHE A 7 1.45 -0.10 4.35
CA PHE A 7 0.91 -0.39 3.04
C PHE A 7 1.27 0.76 2.10
N GLY A 8 2.43 0.64 1.45
CA GLY A 8 2.93 1.64 0.51
C GLY A 8 2.31 1.49 -0.87
N GLY A 9 1.99 2.60 -1.50
CA GLY A 9 1.43 2.60 -2.84
C GLY A 9 1.32 3.98 -3.47
N SER A 10 1.18 4.01 -4.79
CA SER A 10 0.88 5.25 -5.51
C SER A 10 -0.56 5.71 -5.28
N PHE A 11 -1.50 4.76 -5.07
CA PHE A 11 -2.94 5.02 -4.90
C PHE A 11 -3.48 6.02 -5.94
N ASN A 12 -3.43 5.64 -7.20
CA ASN A 12 -3.68 6.51 -8.34
C ASN A 12 -4.87 6.05 -9.22
N PRO A 13 -6.10 6.10 -8.72
CA PRO A 13 -6.53 6.43 -7.37
C PRO A 13 -6.55 5.23 -6.41
N ILE A 14 -6.78 5.49 -5.13
CA ILE A 14 -7.22 4.48 -4.17
C ILE A 14 -8.57 3.91 -4.61
N HIS A 15 -8.83 2.65 -4.29
CA HIS A 15 -10.07 1.98 -4.68
C HIS A 15 -10.54 0.95 -3.64
N ASN A 16 -11.75 0.43 -3.82
CA ASN A 16 -12.36 -0.53 -2.90
C ASN A 16 -11.52 -1.78 -2.67
N GLY A 17 -10.78 -2.23 -3.68
CA GLY A 17 -9.86 -3.36 -3.55
C GLY A 17 -8.74 -3.12 -2.54
N HIS A 18 -8.15 -1.92 -2.51
CA HIS A 18 -7.14 -1.55 -1.51
C HIS A 18 -7.69 -1.59 -0.08
N ILE A 19 -8.88 -1.01 0.13
CA ILE A 19 -9.48 -0.88 1.45
C ILE A 19 -9.93 -2.24 1.97
N SER A 20 -10.61 -3.04 1.15
CA SER A 20 -11.06 -4.38 1.51
C SER A 20 -9.88 -5.31 1.84
N LEU A 21 -8.81 -5.22 1.07
CA LEU A 21 -7.56 -5.94 1.32
C LEU A 21 -6.96 -5.53 2.68
N ALA A 22 -6.85 -4.23 2.93
CA ALA A 22 -6.29 -3.72 4.19
C ALA A 22 -7.12 -4.16 5.41
N ARG A 23 -8.45 -4.14 5.32
CA ARG A 23 -9.34 -4.64 6.39
C ARG A 23 -9.09 -6.13 6.69
N GLN A 24 -8.94 -6.96 5.66
CA GLN A 24 -8.64 -8.38 5.84
C GLN A 24 -7.27 -8.60 6.49
N ILE A 25 -6.24 -7.87 6.03
CA ILE A 25 -4.89 -7.95 6.60
C ILE A 25 -4.88 -7.45 8.04
N LEU A 26 -5.56 -6.35 8.34
CA LEU A 26 -5.70 -5.82 9.69
C LEU A 26 -6.20 -6.90 10.65
N HIS A 27 -7.31 -7.53 10.29
CA HIS A 27 -7.96 -8.55 11.13
C HIS A 27 -7.15 -9.84 11.22
N LYS A 28 -6.76 -10.44 10.09
CA LYS A 28 -6.05 -11.73 10.03
C LYS A 28 -4.58 -11.60 10.45
N GLY A 29 -4.01 -10.41 10.27
CA GLY A 29 -2.62 -10.08 10.60
C GLY A 29 -2.38 -9.81 12.08
N GLY A 30 -3.44 -9.55 12.85
CA GLY A 30 -3.33 -9.12 14.23
C GLY A 30 -2.65 -7.76 14.36
N LEU A 31 -2.99 -6.85 13.45
CA LEU A 31 -2.49 -5.48 13.47
C LEU A 31 -3.48 -4.56 14.18
N ASP A 32 -2.97 -3.54 14.86
CA ASP A 32 -3.81 -2.51 15.49
C ASP A 32 -4.24 -1.45 14.49
N GLU A 33 -3.39 -1.17 13.50
CA GLU A 33 -3.69 -0.22 12.43
C GLU A 33 -2.85 -0.50 11.18
N ILE A 34 -3.28 0.05 10.04
CA ILE A 34 -2.52 0.04 8.80
C ILE A 34 -2.39 1.48 8.29
N TRP A 35 -1.16 1.89 7.99
CA TRP A 35 -0.87 3.17 7.36
C TRP A 35 -0.74 3.01 5.85
N PHE A 36 -1.59 3.73 5.13
CA PHE A 36 -1.52 3.87 3.68
C PHE A 36 -0.49 4.95 3.37
N VAL A 37 0.74 4.54 3.15
CA VAL A 37 1.86 5.45 2.86
C VAL A 37 1.83 5.80 1.38
N VAL A 38 1.39 7.02 1.07
CA VAL A 38 1.29 7.49 -0.30
C VAL A 38 2.69 7.79 -0.84
N SER A 39 3.10 7.06 -1.88
CA SER A 39 4.41 7.26 -2.51
C SER A 39 4.33 8.43 -3.49
N PRO A 40 5.18 9.45 -3.32
CA PRO A 40 5.25 10.54 -4.28
C PRO A 40 5.82 10.09 -5.63
N GLN A 41 6.82 9.20 -5.60
CA GLN A 41 7.42 8.61 -6.79
C GLN A 41 7.96 7.22 -6.47
N ASN A 42 7.36 6.20 -7.07
CA ASN A 42 7.88 4.85 -6.97
C ASN A 42 9.14 4.70 -7.85
N PRO A 43 10.31 4.29 -7.31
CA PRO A 43 11.54 4.14 -8.08
C PRO A 43 11.43 3.15 -9.26
N LEU A 44 10.48 2.21 -9.20
CA LEU A 44 10.28 1.16 -10.19
C LEU A 44 9.18 1.47 -11.22
N LYS A 45 8.55 2.65 -11.16
CA LYS A 45 7.46 3.06 -12.06
C LYS A 45 7.78 4.37 -12.76
N SER A 46 7.36 4.50 -14.03
CA SER A 46 7.41 5.78 -14.73
C SER A 46 6.41 6.77 -14.12
N SER A 47 6.77 8.05 -14.08
CA SER A 47 5.93 9.12 -13.55
C SER A 47 4.86 9.62 -14.52
N ASP A 48 4.90 9.18 -15.79
CA ASP A 48 4.15 9.80 -16.90
C ASP A 48 2.62 9.74 -16.78
N SER A 49 2.08 8.82 -15.96
CA SER A 49 0.64 8.68 -15.73
C SER A 49 0.24 8.92 -14.27
N LEU A 50 1.16 9.44 -13.45
CA LEU A 50 0.93 9.63 -12.03
C LEU A 50 0.27 10.98 -11.79
N ALA A 51 -0.91 10.99 -11.16
CA ALA A 51 -1.55 12.21 -10.71
C ALA A 51 -0.71 12.90 -9.62
N ASP A 52 -0.95 14.19 -9.42
CA ASP A 52 -0.29 14.98 -8.37
C ASP A 52 -0.37 14.28 -7.01
N ASP A 53 0.72 14.27 -6.27
CA ASP A 53 0.84 13.53 -5.02
C ASP A 53 -0.09 14.08 -3.92
N ALA A 54 -0.26 15.41 -3.82
CA ALA A 54 -1.20 16.01 -2.88
C ALA A 54 -2.65 15.65 -3.22
N TYR A 55 -2.98 15.58 -4.51
CA TYR A 55 -4.31 15.13 -4.96
C TYR A 55 -4.54 13.66 -4.60
N ARG A 56 -3.58 12.77 -4.85
CA ARG A 56 -3.70 11.34 -4.49
C ARG A 56 -3.85 11.15 -2.98
N LEU A 57 -3.10 11.90 -2.18
CA LEU A 57 -3.22 11.90 -0.73
C LEU A 57 -4.62 12.33 -0.30
N SER A 58 -5.16 13.42 -0.86
CA SER A 58 -6.51 13.90 -0.51
C SER A 58 -7.60 12.87 -0.78
N LEU A 59 -7.45 12.06 -1.84
CA LEU A 59 -8.35 10.96 -2.13
C LEU A 59 -8.21 9.82 -1.10
N VAL A 60 -6.99 9.50 -0.68
CA VAL A 60 -6.76 8.49 0.36
C VAL A 60 -7.36 8.95 1.69
N GLU A 61 -7.13 10.19 2.10
CA GLU A 61 -7.72 10.77 3.31
C GLU A 61 -9.24 10.72 3.31
N ALA A 62 -9.87 11.14 2.20
CA ALA A 62 -11.33 11.10 2.06
C ALA A 62 -11.87 9.67 2.07
N ALA A 63 -11.19 8.74 1.41
CA ALA A 63 -11.58 7.34 1.34
C ALA A 63 -11.50 6.63 2.71
N LEU A 64 -10.59 7.06 3.57
CA LEU A 64 -10.34 6.46 4.89
C LEU A 64 -10.97 7.24 6.05
N ALA A 65 -11.69 8.33 5.79
CA ALA A 65 -12.19 9.25 6.82
C ALA A 65 -13.07 8.56 7.90
N GLU A 66 -13.79 7.50 7.54
CA GLU A 66 -14.63 6.74 8.47
C GLU A 66 -13.94 5.47 9.02
N GLU A 67 -12.69 5.23 8.65
CA GLU A 67 -11.93 4.05 9.08
C GLU A 67 -11.13 4.37 10.34
N SER A 68 -11.40 3.68 11.44
CA SER A 68 -10.73 3.94 12.72
C SER A 68 -9.29 3.40 12.80
N SER A 69 -8.96 2.40 11.98
CA SER A 69 -7.68 1.68 12.02
C SER A 69 -6.92 1.69 10.69
N LEU A 70 -7.42 2.42 9.71
CA LEU A 70 -6.73 2.66 8.44
C LEU A 70 -6.39 4.14 8.35
N VAL A 71 -5.12 4.47 8.21
CA VAL A 71 -4.61 5.84 8.31
C VAL A 71 -3.92 6.24 7.02
N ALA A 72 -4.28 7.40 6.48
CA ALA A 72 -3.53 8.01 5.37
C ALA A 72 -2.23 8.63 5.90
N SER A 73 -1.12 8.43 5.20
CA SER A 73 0.18 8.95 5.59
C SER A 73 0.89 9.62 4.41
N ASP A 74 1.31 10.84 4.63
CA ASP A 74 2.14 11.66 3.76
C ASP A 74 3.65 11.55 4.08
N TYR A 75 4.04 10.58 4.89
CA TYR A 75 5.39 10.49 5.45
C TYR A 75 6.48 10.59 4.36
N GLU A 76 6.31 9.89 3.24
CA GLU A 76 7.27 9.92 2.14
C GLU A 76 7.34 11.27 1.40
N PHE A 77 6.35 12.16 1.56
CA PHE A 77 6.39 13.50 0.96
C PHE A 77 7.49 14.38 1.56
N HIS A 78 7.90 14.08 2.79
CA HIS A 78 8.94 14.77 3.54
C HIS A 78 10.32 14.11 3.42
N MET A 79 10.43 13.09 2.57
CA MET A 79 11.67 12.35 2.33
C MET A 79 12.30 12.72 0.97
N PRO A 80 13.62 12.46 0.78
CA PRO A 80 14.25 12.56 -0.54
C PRO A 80 13.55 11.70 -1.59
N ARG A 81 13.48 12.18 -2.82
CA ARG A 81 12.86 11.48 -3.95
C ARG A 81 13.91 10.96 -4.93
N PRO A 82 13.71 9.74 -5.47
CA PRO A 82 12.66 8.77 -5.16
C PRO A 82 12.83 8.20 -3.75
N SER A 83 11.70 7.89 -3.07
CA SER A 83 11.74 7.25 -1.76
C SER A 83 11.91 5.74 -1.90
N TYR A 84 12.77 5.17 -1.07
CA TYR A 84 12.99 3.73 -1.00
C TYR A 84 12.39 3.18 0.29
N MET A 85 11.75 2.03 0.21
CA MET A 85 11.04 1.44 1.35
C MET A 85 11.95 1.18 2.56
N TYR A 86 13.22 0.84 2.33
CA TYR A 86 14.19 0.71 3.42
C TYR A 86 14.34 2.01 4.24
N ASP A 87 14.51 3.14 3.54
CA ASP A 87 14.67 4.44 4.18
C ASP A 87 13.39 4.87 4.88
N THR A 88 12.24 4.61 4.26
CA THR A 88 10.91 4.88 4.83
C THR A 88 10.72 4.13 6.15
N LEU A 89 10.87 2.80 6.14
CA LEU A 89 10.68 1.97 7.33
C LEU A 89 11.66 2.34 8.45
N THR A 90 12.92 2.56 8.12
CA THR A 90 13.98 2.90 9.10
C THR A 90 13.71 4.27 9.74
N SER A 91 13.31 5.26 8.94
CA SER A 91 12.99 6.58 9.44
C SER A 91 11.73 6.57 10.31
N MET A 92 10.67 5.88 9.87
CA MET A 92 9.44 5.72 10.64
C MET A 92 9.70 5.02 11.98
N GLN A 93 10.52 3.96 12.00
CA GLN A 93 10.85 3.24 13.24
C GLN A 93 11.59 4.12 14.24
N ARG A 94 12.45 5.03 13.77
CA ARG A 94 13.13 6.02 14.61
C ARG A 94 12.16 7.07 15.15
N ASP A 95 11.26 7.57 14.28
CA ASP A 95 10.38 8.70 14.60
C ASP A 95 9.17 8.28 15.44
N TYR A 96 8.81 6.98 15.38
CA TYR A 96 7.68 6.39 16.14
C TYR A 96 8.15 5.15 16.92
N PRO A 97 8.93 5.32 17.99
CA PRO A 97 9.54 4.21 18.71
C PRO A 97 8.56 3.35 19.53
N ASP A 98 7.32 3.81 19.70
CA ASP A 98 6.23 3.09 20.36
C ASP A 98 5.53 2.07 19.45
N ARG A 99 5.88 2.03 18.15
CA ARG A 99 5.28 1.17 17.12
C ARG A 99 6.22 0.07 16.67
N GLU A 100 5.64 -1.04 16.27
CA GLU A 100 6.31 -2.09 15.49
C GLU A 100 5.80 -2.00 14.06
N PHE A 101 6.63 -1.55 13.14
CA PHE A 101 6.25 -1.48 11.74
C PHE A 101 6.40 -2.81 11.02
N ILE A 102 5.38 -3.19 10.28
CA ILE A 102 5.27 -4.46 9.55
C ILE A 102 5.00 -4.13 8.09
N LEU A 103 5.90 -4.50 7.20
CA LEU A 103 5.74 -4.23 5.77
C LEU A 103 4.66 -5.12 5.15
N ILE A 104 3.73 -4.52 4.41
CA ILE A 104 2.67 -5.22 3.68
C ILE A 104 2.93 -5.09 2.19
N ILE A 105 3.12 -6.22 1.50
CA ILE A 105 3.37 -6.25 0.04
C ILE A 105 2.57 -7.35 -0.64
N GLY A 106 2.26 -7.14 -1.91
CA GLY A 106 1.67 -8.18 -2.75
C GLY A 106 2.67 -9.25 -3.17
N GLY A 107 2.17 -10.43 -3.52
CA GLY A 107 2.99 -11.53 -4.00
C GLY A 107 3.84 -11.19 -5.22
N ASP A 108 3.35 -10.33 -6.11
CA ASP A 108 4.10 -9.81 -7.24
C ASP A 108 5.33 -8.99 -6.82
N ASN A 109 5.19 -8.16 -5.78
CA ASN A 109 6.33 -7.44 -5.19
C ASN A 109 7.29 -8.38 -4.45
N TRP A 110 6.77 -9.42 -3.79
CA TRP A 110 7.63 -10.40 -3.13
C TRP A 110 8.53 -11.14 -4.12
N THR A 111 8.01 -11.55 -5.28
CA THR A 111 8.83 -12.20 -6.32
C THR A 111 9.97 -11.31 -6.84
N MET A 112 9.82 -9.99 -6.75
CA MET A 112 10.80 -8.99 -7.15
C MET A 112 11.53 -8.34 -5.97
N PHE A 113 11.27 -8.79 -4.74
CA PHE A 113 11.76 -8.16 -3.51
C PHE A 113 13.28 -8.08 -3.43
N HIS A 114 13.98 -9.09 -3.95
CA HIS A 114 15.44 -9.12 -4.04
C HIS A 114 16.06 -7.99 -4.90
N ARG A 115 15.25 -7.25 -5.66
CA ARG A 115 15.68 -6.08 -6.45
C ARG A 115 15.47 -4.77 -5.71
N TRP A 116 14.85 -4.80 -4.54
CA TRP A 116 14.62 -3.59 -3.76
C TRP A 116 15.91 -3.10 -3.11
N TYR A 117 16.05 -1.79 -3.01
CA TYR A 117 17.18 -1.18 -2.31
C TYR A 117 17.25 -1.68 -0.87
N ARG A 118 18.39 -2.27 -0.52
CA ARG A 118 18.68 -2.84 0.81
C ARG A 118 17.65 -3.88 1.28
N TRP A 119 17.14 -4.70 0.38
CA TRP A 119 16.13 -5.72 0.67
C TRP A 119 16.53 -6.69 1.79
N GLU A 120 17.83 -7.05 1.90
CA GLU A 120 18.32 -7.92 2.95
C GLU A 120 18.22 -7.26 4.33
N ASP A 121 18.44 -5.95 4.41
CA ASP A 121 18.29 -5.21 5.66
C ASP A 121 16.80 -5.05 6.03
N ILE A 122 15.91 -4.86 5.07
CA ILE A 122 14.46 -4.90 5.31
C ILE A 122 14.10 -6.26 5.89
N LEU A 123 14.52 -7.35 5.23
CA LEU A 123 14.23 -8.69 5.66
C LEU A 123 14.78 -9.02 7.05
N ARG A 124 15.96 -8.50 7.39
CA ARG A 124 16.58 -8.72 8.71
C ARG A 124 15.89 -7.96 9.85
N ASN A 125 15.39 -6.75 9.57
CA ASN A 125 14.98 -5.82 10.62
C ASN A 125 13.46 -5.70 10.78
N PHE A 126 12.67 -6.10 9.77
CA PHE A 126 11.22 -5.92 9.77
C PHE A 126 10.48 -7.23 9.53
N ARG A 127 9.30 -7.33 10.11
CA ARG A 127 8.34 -8.36 9.74
C ARG A 127 7.67 -8.00 8.43
N ILE A 128 7.31 -9.01 7.63
CA ILE A 128 6.67 -8.81 6.33
C ILE A 128 5.39 -9.65 6.25
N ILE A 129 4.32 -9.04 5.80
CA ILE A 129 3.08 -9.70 5.43
C ILE A 129 2.94 -9.66 3.91
N ILE A 130 2.73 -10.83 3.32
CA ILE A 130 2.49 -10.97 1.88
C ILE A 130 1.00 -11.30 1.69
N TYR A 131 0.36 -10.65 0.74
CA TYR A 131 -0.98 -11.00 0.30
C TYR A 131 -0.98 -11.55 -1.13
N PRO A 132 -1.93 -12.43 -1.49
CA PRO A 132 -1.98 -13.03 -2.81
C PRO A 132 -2.16 -11.99 -3.93
N ARG A 133 -1.49 -12.22 -5.04
CA ARG A 133 -1.68 -11.47 -6.30
C ARG A 133 -1.79 -12.45 -7.44
N LYS A 134 -2.68 -12.16 -8.39
CA LYS A 134 -2.87 -12.98 -9.59
C LYS A 134 -1.54 -13.11 -10.36
N GLY A 135 -1.16 -14.34 -10.66
CA GLY A 135 0.07 -14.64 -11.40
C GLY A 135 1.35 -14.67 -10.54
N ALA A 136 1.26 -14.47 -9.22
CA ALA A 136 2.36 -14.67 -8.30
C ALA A 136 2.14 -15.98 -7.53
N ASP A 137 2.98 -16.98 -7.81
CA ASP A 137 3.01 -18.25 -7.08
C ASP A 137 4.11 -18.18 -6.03
N ILE A 138 3.73 -18.35 -4.75
CA ILE A 138 4.63 -18.23 -3.62
C ILE A 138 4.63 -19.54 -2.86
N ASP A 139 5.79 -20.19 -2.79
CA ASP A 139 5.99 -21.34 -1.95
C ASP A 139 6.11 -20.92 -0.48
N ILE A 140 5.02 -21.09 0.26
CA ILE A 140 4.92 -20.70 1.67
C ILE A 140 5.98 -21.45 2.53
N ALA A 141 6.36 -22.68 2.14
CA ALA A 141 7.34 -23.47 2.88
C ALA A 141 8.76 -22.88 2.83
N THR A 142 9.05 -22.01 1.86
CA THR A 142 10.35 -21.37 1.70
C THR A 142 10.45 -19.99 2.34
N LEU A 143 9.36 -19.48 2.90
CA LEU A 143 9.35 -18.15 3.50
C LEU A 143 10.22 -18.07 4.76
N PRO A 144 11.00 -17.00 4.94
CA PRO A 144 11.70 -16.74 6.20
C PRO A 144 10.74 -16.65 7.39
N SER A 145 11.23 -16.94 8.58
CA SER A 145 10.41 -17.01 9.81
C SER A 145 9.69 -15.70 10.18
N ASN A 146 10.20 -14.56 9.73
CA ASN A 146 9.60 -13.24 9.94
C ASN A 146 8.72 -12.76 8.76
N VAL A 147 8.50 -13.64 7.78
CA VAL A 147 7.64 -13.37 6.62
C VAL A 147 6.44 -14.30 6.68
N ARG A 148 5.25 -13.73 6.55
CA ARG A 148 4.00 -14.50 6.61
C ARG A 148 3.10 -14.16 5.44
N MET A 149 2.57 -15.17 4.76
CA MET A 149 1.50 -14.99 3.80
C MET A 149 0.15 -15.01 4.51
N ILE A 150 -0.70 -14.05 4.18
CA ILE A 150 -2.09 -13.98 4.64
C ILE A 150 -3.00 -14.18 3.45
N GLU A 151 -3.80 -15.23 3.49
CA GLU A 151 -4.83 -15.48 2.50
C GLU A 151 -5.91 -14.41 2.55
N THR A 152 -6.08 -13.72 1.43
CA THR A 152 -7.09 -12.70 1.24
C THR A 152 -7.88 -12.96 -0.04
N GLU A 153 -9.07 -12.38 -0.14
CA GLU A 153 -9.79 -12.38 -1.41
C GLU A 153 -9.00 -11.61 -2.46
N LEU A 154 -9.02 -12.13 -3.68
CA LEU A 154 -8.46 -11.43 -4.85
C LEU A 154 -9.52 -10.48 -5.41
N TYR A 155 -9.21 -9.19 -5.41
CA TYR A 155 -10.07 -8.18 -6.02
C TYR A 155 -9.58 -7.91 -7.44
N ASP A 156 -10.49 -8.04 -8.41
CA ASP A 156 -10.21 -7.76 -9.82
C ASP A 156 -10.47 -6.27 -10.12
N ILE A 157 -9.90 -5.40 -9.28
CA ILE A 157 -9.97 -3.94 -9.42
C ILE A 157 -8.54 -3.42 -9.52
N SER A 158 -8.28 -2.58 -10.51
CA SER A 158 -6.99 -1.92 -10.65
C SER A 158 -7.13 -0.41 -10.86
N SER A 159 -6.17 0.36 -10.35
CA SER A 159 -6.12 1.81 -10.60
C SER A 159 -6.03 2.13 -12.09
N THR A 160 -5.37 1.29 -12.88
CA THR A 160 -5.27 1.45 -14.35
C THR A 160 -6.64 1.32 -15.01
N GLU A 161 -7.42 0.33 -14.62
CA GLU A 161 -8.79 0.17 -15.12
C GLU A 161 -9.66 1.39 -14.77
N ILE A 162 -9.56 1.85 -13.53
CA ILE A 162 -10.33 3.03 -13.08
C ILE A 162 -9.94 4.26 -13.91
N ARG A 163 -8.65 4.52 -14.14
CA ARG A 163 -8.21 5.64 -14.98
C ARG A 163 -8.71 5.52 -16.42
N ASN A 164 -8.72 4.32 -16.97
CA ASN A 164 -9.26 4.08 -18.31
C ASN A 164 -10.77 4.34 -18.38
N LYS A 165 -11.53 3.97 -17.35
CA LYS A 165 -12.96 4.26 -17.26
C LYS A 165 -13.22 5.75 -17.15
N ILE A 166 -12.48 6.46 -16.29
CA ILE A 166 -12.57 7.92 -16.15
C ILE A 166 -12.33 8.61 -17.49
N SER A 167 -11.29 8.23 -18.23
CA SER A 167 -10.95 8.84 -19.53
C SER A 167 -12.04 8.63 -20.60
N LYS A 168 -12.88 7.60 -20.42
CA LYS A 168 -14.03 7.30 -21.30
C LYS A 168 -15.34 7.84 -20.79
N GLY A 169 -15.36 8.50 -19.63
CA GLY A 169 -16.61 8.97 -18.99
C GLY A 169 -17.49 7.82 -18.47
N GLU A 170 -16.93 6.64 -18.22
CA GLU A 170 -17.64 5.49 -17.68
C GLU A 170 -17.82 5.60 -16.16
N ASP A 171 -18.89 4.98 -15.64
CA ASP A 171 -19.16 4.94 -14.20
C ASP A 171 -18.11 4.14 -13.43
N ILE A 172 -17.63 4.70 -12.34
CA ILE A 172 -16.66 4.10 -11.42
C ILE A 172 -17.21 3.96 -9.99
N SER A 173 -18.49 4.27 -9.77
CA SER A 173 -19.08 4.34 -8.43
C SER A 173 -19.03 3.03 -7.63
N THR A 174 -18.95 1.88 -8.32
CA THR A 174 -18.81 0.56 -7.69
C THR A 174 -17.37 0.17 -7.40
N LEU A 175 -16.40 0.90 -7.95
CA LEU A 175 -14.97 0.56 -7.87
C LEU A 175 -14.23 1.36 -6.80
N VAL A 176 -14.75 2.53 -6.45
CA VAL A 176 -14.13 3.43 -5.47
C VAL A 176 -15.12 3.76 -4.34
N PRO A 177 -14.64 4.16 -3.15
CA PRO A 177 -15.50 4.63 -2.09
C PRO A 177 -16.36 5.82 -2.52
N GLU A 178 -17.63 5.85 -2.08
CA GLU A 178 -18.56 6.94 -2.41
C GLU A 178 -17.99 8.32 -2.09
N ALA A 179 -17.25 8.43 -0.99
CA ALA A 179 -16.62 9.66 -0.55
C ALA A 179 -15.71 10.31 -1.60
N ILE A 180 -15.10 9.51 -2.49
CA ILE A 180 -14.16 10.03 -3.50
C ILE A 180 -14.73 10.08 -4.91
N VAL A 181 -15.90 9.50 -5.17
CA VAL A 181 -16.54 9.52 -6.50
C VAL A 181 -16.65 10.94 -7.05
N LYS A 182 -17.07 11.90 -6.20
CA LYS A 182 -17.21 13.31 -6.57
C LYS A 182 -15.91 14.11 -6.58
N LEU A 183 -14.86 13.58 -5.96
CA LEU A 183 -13.55 14.24 -5.87
C LEU A 183 -12.64 13.85 -7.03
N ILE A 184 -12.91 12.72 -7.68
CA ILE A 184 -12.14 12.28 -8.84
C ILE A 184 -12.48 13.20 -10.01
N LYS A 185 -11.46 13.95 -10.44
CA LYS A 185 -11.56 14.86 -11.59
C LYS A 185 -11.45 14.05 -12.88
N VAL A 186 -12.38 14.32 -13.76
CA VAL A 186 -12.39 13.81 -15.14
C VAL A 186 -11.33 14.54 -15.96
#